data_333a562aa9c3a2e585e14ef7d8def430
#
_entry.id   333a562aa9c3a2e585e14ef7d8def430
#
_cell.length_a   1.000
_cell.length_b   1.000
_cell.length_c   1.000
_cell.angle_alpha   90.00
_cell.angle_beta   90.00
_cell.angle_gamma   90.00
#
_symmetry.space_group_name_H-M   'P 1'
#
loop_
_entity.id
_entity.type
_entity.pdbx_description
1 polymer ?
#
loop_
_entity_poly.entity_id
_entity_poly.type
_entity_poly.pdbx_seq_one_letter_code
_entity_poly.pdbx_strand_id
1 'polypeptide(L)'
;MVKVENISKYYNDFAVVNNISFSLKEGSVIGFLGPNGAGKTTTMRMLSGYLQPDSGIIEVLNHNIIKERIAAQKHIGYLPEAPGGFNKLTVREFLTFCCQTRAFNRKFTKQAIDFVCSKIELESVLDKSLGLLSKGWKQRAWLAQAIIHDPPILLLDEPTDGLDPNQKDQVRKIIKDMSSTKVILITTHILDEIEELCEQVIIISNGSIVADSKISNLMDDNGRLGNIFRQLTNP
;
A
#
# COMPACT_ATOMS: atom_id res chain seq x y z
N MET A 1 -10.97 6.69 -8.94
CA MET A 1 -10.03 5.71 -9.52
C MET A 1 -10.22 4.30 -8.98
N VAL A 2 -10.37 4.13 -7.66
CA VAL A 2 -10.76 2.85 -7.07
C VAL A 2 -12.12 3.02 -6.42
N LYS A 3 -13.04 2.10 -6.68
CA LYS A 3 -14.38 2.06 -6.10
C LYS A 3 -14.58 0.71 -5.42
N VAL A 4 -15.00 0.74 -4.18
CA VAL A 4 -15.23 -0.43 -3.35
C VAL A 4 -16.67 -0.37 -2.86
N GLU A 5 -17.46 -1.40 -3.14
CA GLU A 5 -18.88 -1.46 -2.80
C GLU A 5 -19.23 -2.76 -2.08
N ASN A 6 -19.62 -2.62 -0.82
CA ASN A 6 -20.19 -3.67 0.02
C ASN A 6 -19.35 -4.95 0.07
N ILE A 7 -18.00 -4.82 0.10
CA ILE A 7 -17.14 -5.99 0.12
C ILE A 7 -17.13 -6.64 1.49
N SER A 8 -17.16 -7.96 1.50
CA SER A 8 -16.99 -8.76 2.72
C SER A 8 -16.00 -9.89 2.48
N LYS A 9 -15.34 -10.31 3.57
CA LYS A 9 -14.46 -11.48 3.59
C LYS A 9 -14.62 -12.25 4.87
N TYR A 10 -14.89 -13.52 4.73
CA TYR A 10 -15.08 -14.46 5.84
C TYR A 10 -13.93 -15.47 5.87
N TYR A 11 -13.51 -15.86 7.06
CA TYR A 11 -12.69 -17.04 7.31
C TYR A 11 -13.44 -17.92 8.30
N ASN A 12 -13.86 -19.08 7.82
CA ASN A 12 -14.88 -19.88 8.47
C ASN A 12 -16.14 -19.01 8.70
N ASP A 13 -16.66 -18.96 9.92
CA ASP A 13 -17.84 -18.16 10.27
C ASP A 13 -17.51 -16.73 10.76
N PHE A 14 -16.24 -16.34 10.71
CA PHE A 14 -15.80 -15.04 11.20
C PHE A 14 -15.64 -14.02 10.06
N ALA A 15 -16.38 -12.92 10.13
CA ALA A 15 -16.27 -11.81 9.19
C ALA A 15 -15.03 -10.96 9.52
N VAL A 16 -13.93 -11.16 8.77
CA VAL A 16 -12.70 -10.36 8.91
C VAL A 16 -12.86 -8.98 8.25
N VAL A 17 -13.64 -8.91 7.16
CA VAL A 17 -14.08 -7.66 6.54
C VAL A 17 -15.59 -7.80 6.35
N ASN A 18 -16.35 -6.81 6.81
CA ASN A 18 -17.80 -6.87 6.86
C ASN A 18 -18.44 -5.65 6.21
N ASN A 19 -18.93 -5.84 4.98
CA ASN A 19 -19.76 -4.88 4.24
C ASN A 19 -19.15 -3.46 4.16
N ILE A 20 -17.86 -3.34 3.79
CA ILE A 20 -17.22 -2.05 3.69
C ILE A 20 -17.35 -1.45 2.28
N SER A 21 -17.54 -0.13 2.23
CA SER A 21 -17.62 0.65 0.99
C SER A 21 -16.82 1.93 1.14
N PHE A 22 -16.00 2.27 0.16
CA PHE A 22 -15.23 3.52 0.09
C PHE A 22 -14.72 3.77 -1.33
N SER A 23 -14.17 4.96 -1.57
CA SER A 23 -13.55 5.28 -2.85
C SER A 23 -12.23 6.02 -2.69
N LEU A 24 -11.29 5.75 -3.60
CA LEU A 24 -9.99 6.42 -3.64
C LEU A 24 -9.92 7.32 -4.87
N LYS A 25 -9.53 8.57 -4.66
CA LYS A 25 -9.42 9.61 -5.70
C LYS A 25 -7.96 9.96 -5.96
N GLU A 26 -7.68 10.52 -7.13
CA GLU A 26 -6.35 10.93 -7.56
C GLU A 26 -5.81 12.11 -6.72
N GLY A 27 -4.47 12.14 -6.60
CA GLY A 27 -3.76 13.25 -5.98
C GLY A 27 -3.84 13.28 -4.45
N SER A 28 -4.02 12.13 -3.79
CA SER A 28 -4.10 12.07 -2.32
C SER A 28 -3.40 10.84 -1.74
N VAL A 29 -2.84 11.02 -0.56
CA VAL A 29 -2.45 9.91 0.32
C VAL A 29 -3.58 9.65 1.30
N ILE A 30 -4.11 8.44 1.27
CA ILE A 30 -5.21 8.01 2.12
C ILE A 30 -4.67 7.00 3.13
N GLY A 31 -4.91 7.26 4.41
CA GLY A 31 -4.57 6.34 5.48
C GLY A 31 -5.68 5.32 5.72
N PHE A 32 -5.35 4.04 5.82
CA PHE A 32 -6.25 2.98 6.23
C PHE A 32 -5.84 2.50 7.61
N LEU A 33 -6.39 3.13 8.63
CA LEU A 33 -5.99 3.02 10.03
C LEU A 33 -6.88 2.05 10.80
N GLY A 34 -6.30 1.29 11.70
CA GLY A 34 -7.06 0.39 12.58
C GLY A 34 -6.15 -0.48 13.45
N PRO A 35 -6.67 -1.07 14.52
CA PRO A 35 -5.91 -1.99 15.36
C PRO A 35 -5.49 -3.26 14.59
N ASN A 36 -4.58 -4.03 15.18
CA ASN A 36 -4.22 -5.32 14.63
C ASN A 36 -5.45 -6.25 14.60
N GLY A 37 -5.59 -6.98 13.48
CA GLY A 37 -6.76 -7.84 13.26
C GLY A 37 -8.02 -7.13 12.76
N ALA A 38 -8.02 -5.80 12.58
CA ALA A 38 -9.20 -5.05 12.11
C ALA A 38 -9.60 -5.32 10.65
N GLY A 39 -8.78 -6.04 9.86
CA GLY A 39 -9.06 -6.36 8.45
C GLY A 39 -8.24 -5.56 7.42
N LYS A 40 -7.27 -4.74 7.83
CA LYS A 40 -6.46 -3.89 6.94
C LYS A 40 -5.76 -4.68 5.83
N THR A 41 -4.87 -5.60 6.18
CA THR A 41 -4.11 -6.43 5.22
C THR A 41 -5.04 -7.28 4.35
N THR A 42 -6.14 -7.79 4.91
CA THR A 42 -7.15 -8.52 4.13
C THR A 42 -7.78 -7.63 3.07
N THR A 43 -8.13 -6.40 3.42
CA THR A 43 -8.66 -5.40 2.48
C THR A 43 -7.62 -5.07 1.39
N MET A 44 -6.35 -4.83 1.76
CA MET A 44 -5.27 -4.57 0.80
C MET A 44 -5.08 -5.73 -0.19
N ARG A 45 -5.15 -6.97 0.28
CA ARG A 45 -5.08 -8.17 -0.57
C ARG A 45 -6.27 -8.28 -1.52
N MET A 46 -7.48 -7.88 -1.10
CA MET A 46 -8.64 -7.83 -1.98
C MET A 46 -8.50 -6.74 -3.05
N LEU A 47 -8.07 -5.54 -2.66
CA LEU A 47 -7.84 -4.41 -3.58
C LEU A 47 -6.76 -4.72 -4.62
N SER A 48 -5.71 -5.47 -4.24
CA SER A 48 -4.65 -5.87 -5.17
C SER A 48 -5.01 -7.05 -6.07
N GLY A 49 -6.19 -7.64 -5.89
CA GLY A 49 -6.63 -8.84 -6.61
C GLY A 49 -5.89 -10.11 -6.22
N TYR A 50 -5.14 -10.09 -5.11
CA TYR A 50 -4.50 -11.29 -4.55
C TYR A 50 -5.51 -12.19 -3.86
N LEU A 51 -6.52 -11.61 -3.21
CA LEU A 51 -7.59 -12.30 -2.51
C LEU A 51 -8.95 -11.91 -3.12
N GLN A 52 -9.82 -12.88 -3.36
CA GLN A 52 -11.17 -12.59 -3.81
C GLN A 52 -12.08 -12.29 -2.61
N PRO A 53 -12.85 -11.18 -2.63
CA PRO A 53 -13.93 -10.99 -1.66
C PRO A 53 -15.02 -12.04 -1.83
N ASP A 54 -15.73 -12.36 -0.74
CA ASP A 54 -16.86 -13.30 -0.77
C ASP A 54 -18.14 -12.62 -1.25
N SER A 55 -18.23 -11.28 -1.09
CA SER A 55 -19.32 -10.47 -1.64
C SER A 55 -18.82 -9.06 -1.97
N GLY A 56 -19.65 -8.32 -2.73
CA GLY A 56 -19.36 -6.94 -3.14
C GLY A 56 -18.55 -6.82 -4.42
N ILE A 57 -18.15 -5.58 -4.73
CA ILE A 57 -17.49 -5.25 -6.00
C ILE A 57 -16.28 -4.34 -5.70
N ILE A 58 -15.18 -4.60 -6.40
CA ILE A 58 -14.00 -3.72 -6.45
C ILE A 58 -13.75 -3.37 -7.91
N GLU A 59 -13.73 -2.09 -8.22
CA GLU A 59 -13.39 -1.55 -9.53
C GLU A 59 -12.13 -0.68 -9.44
N VAL A 60 -11.21 -0.92 -10.36
CA VAL A 60 -9.94 -0.19 -10.50
C VAL A 60 -9.88 0.37 -11.92
N LEU A 61 -10.00 1.69 -12.07
CA LEU A 61 -10.04 2.37 -13.37
C LEU A 61 -11.02 1.68 -14.34
N ASN A 62 -12.25 1.43 -13.88
CA ASN A 62 -13.34 0.75 -14.59
C ASN A 62 -13.11 -0.75 -14.89
N HIS A 63 -12.06 -1.38 -14.37
CA HIS A 63 -11.85 -2.80 -14.44
C HIS A 63 -12.29 -3.48 -13.14
N ASN A 64 -13.17 -4.45 -13.24
CA ASN A 64 -13.56 -5.28 -12.10
C ASN A 64 -12.39 -6.18 -11.70
N ILE A 65 -11.93 -6.08 -10.43
CA ILE A 65 -10.74 -6.79 -9.95
C ILE A 65 -10.85 -8.32 -9.99
N ILE A 66 -12.06 -8.86 -10.04
CA ILE A 66 -12.29 -10.31 -10.10
C ILE A 66 -12.37 -10.76 -11.56
N LYS A 67 -13.21 -10.09 -12.36
CA LYS A 67 -13.50 -10.49 -13.74
C LYS A 67 -12.37 -10.14 -14.71
N GLU A 68 -11.70 -9.00 -14.47
CA GLU A 68 -10.66 -8.42 -15.32
C GLU A 68 -9.34 -8.24 -14.55
N ARG A 69 -9.01 -9.22 -13.69
CA ARG A 69 -7.90 -9.12 -12.73
C ARG A 69 -6.60 -8.63 -13.34
N ILE A 70 -6.17 -9.19 -14.46
CA ILE A 70 -4.90 -8.82 -15.11
C ILE A 70 -4.93 -7.37 -15.61
N ALA A 71 -6.07 -6.90 -16.15
CA ALA A 71 -6.23 -5.52 -16.59
C ALA A 71 -6.16 -4.56 -15.38
N ALA A 72 -6.90 -4.85 -14.32
CA ALA A 72 -6.87 -4.06 -13.09
C ALA A 72 -5.47 -4.01 -12.44
N GLN A 73 -4.78 -5.15 -12.32
CA GLN A 73 -3.45 -5.25 -11.71
C GLN A 73 -2.35 -4.48 -12.46
N LYS A 74 -2.52 -4.20 -13.75
CA LYS A 74 -1.59 -3.33 -14.50
C LYS A 74 -1.53 -1.90 -13.95
N HIS A 75 -2.59 -1.47 -13.29
CA HIS A 75 -2.73 -0.14 -12.71
C HIS A 75 -2.38 -0.06 -11.23
N ILE A 76 -1.99 -1.18 -10.62
CA ILE A 76 -1.73 -1.28 -9.18
C ILE A 76 -0.27 -1.63 -8.92
N GLY A 77 0.38 -0.83 -8.08
CA GLY A 77 1.60 -1.22 -7.39
C GLY A 77 1.25 -1.67 -5.97
N TYR A 78 1.71 -2.83 -5.57
CA TYR A 78 1.41 -3.37 -4.24
C TYR A 78 2.70 -3.71 -3.49
N LEU A 79 2.83 -3.12 -2.30
CA LEU A 79 3.84 -3.46 -1.30
C LEU A 79 3.14 -4.19 -0.15
N PRO A 80 3.36 -5.50 0.06
CA PRO A 80 2.78 -6.23 1.18
C PRO A 80 3.52 -5.92 2.49
N GLU A 81 2.85 -6.09 3.64
CA GLU A 81 3.38 -5.90 5.00
C GLU A 81 4.69 -6.66 5.26
N ALA A 82 4.72 -7.93 4.88
CA ALA A 82 5.87 -8.80 5.05
C ALA A 82 6.38 -9.30 3.69
N PRO A 83 7.08 -8.44 2.92
CA PRO A 83 7.62 -8.84 1.65
C PRO A 83 8.74 -9.88 1.85
N GLY A 84 8.66 -11.00 1.14
CA GLY A 84 9.58 -12.10 1.31
C GLY A 84 9.87 -12.88 0.03
N GLY A 85 10.77 -13.83 0.13
CA GLY A 85 11.28 -14.59 -1.01
C GLY A 85 12.45 -13.89 -1.70
N PHE A 86 12.93 -14.48 -2.77
CA PHE A 86 13.98 -13.96 -3.64
C PHE A 86 15.33 -13.63 -2.95
N ASN A 87 15.58 -14.15 -1.75
CA ASN A 87 16.77 -13.83 -0.95
C ASN A 87 18.11 -14.09 -1.66
N LYS A 88 18.13 -15.00 -2.64
CA LYS A 88 19.34 -15.34 -3.43
C LYS A 88 19.56 -14.39 -4.62
N LEU A 89 18.54 -13.65 -5.04
CA LEU A 89 18.66 -12.71 -6.15
C LEU A 89 19.29 -11.40 -5.65
N THR A 90 20.11 -10.79 -6.50
CA THR A 90 20.50 -9.39 -6.34
C THR A 90 19.27 -8.48 -6.51
N VAL A 91 19.34 -7.23 -6.02
CA VAL A 91 18.27 -6.25 -6.26
C VAL A 91 18.02 -6.08 -7.76
N ARG A 92 19.08 -6.01 -8.57
CA ARG A 92 19.00 -5.91 -10.04
C ARG A 92 18.28 -7.09 -10.67
N GLU A 93 18.63 -8.31 -10.29
CA GLU A 93 17.97 -9.54 -10.79
C GLU A 93 16.50 -9.59 -10.38
N PHE A 94 16.18 -9.22 -9.15
CA PHE A 94 14.81 -9.14 -8.66
C PHE A 94 13.97 -8.12 -9.43
N LEU A 95 14.47 -6.90 -9.63
CA LEU A 95 13.77 -5.87 -10.40
C LEU A 95 13.65 -6.27 -11.88
N THR A 96 14.67 -6.92 -12.45
CA THR A 96 14.62 -7.47 -13.80
C THR A 96 13.52 -8.53 -13.93
N PHE A 97 13.42 -9.44 -12.97
CA PHE A 97 12.36 -10.43 -12.91
C PHE A 97 10.98 -9.77 -12.86
N CYS A 98 10.81 -8.73 -12.02
CA CYS A 98 9.55 -7.97 -11.93
C CYS A 98 9.16 -7.30 -13.26
N CYS A 99 10.13 -6.79 -14.01
CA CYS A 99 9.89 -6.25 -15.35
C CYS A 99 9.49 -7.34 -16.36
N GLN A 100 10.16 -8.50 -16.32
CA GLN A 100 9.87 -9.63 -17.22
C GLN A 100 8.44 -10.17 -16.99
N THR A 101 7.99 -10.26 -15.74
CA THR A 101 6.61 -10.69 -15.44
C THR A 101 5.55 -9.72 -15.97
N ARG A 102 5.94 -8.48 -16.29
CA ARG A 102 5.10 -7.44 -16.92
C ARG A 102 5.34 -7.32 -18.43
N ALA A 103 6.04 -8.29 -19.02
CA ALA A 103 6.37 -8.34 -20.44
C ALA A 103 7.18 -7.12 -20.96
N PHE A 104 7.99 -6.48 -20.08
CA PHE A 104 8.89 -5.41 -20.52
C PHE A 104 10.01 -5.98 -21.38
N ASN A 105 10.30 -5.34 -22.50
CA ASN A 105 11.47 -5.68 -23.29
C ASN A 105 12.77 -5.16 -22.62
N ARG A 106 13.93 -5.58 -23.13
CA ARG A 106 15.23 -5.25 -22.53
C ARG A 106 15.48 -3.74 -22.37
N LYS A 107 15.03 -2.93 -23.33
CA LYS A 107 15.19 -1.46 -23.28
C LYS A 107 14.34 -0.86 -22.17
N PHE A 108 13.06 -1.20 -22.12
CA PHE A 108 12.15 -0.73 -21.08
C PHE A 108 12.54 -1.23 -19.69
N THR A 109 13.02 -2.48 -19.57
CA THR A 109 13.54 -3.01 -18.29
C THR A 109 14.67 -2.14 -17.75
N LYS A 110 15.66 -1.79 -18.59
CA LYS A 110 16.76 -0.92 -18.15
C LYS A 110 16.25 0.44 -17.69
N GLN A 111 15.40 1.09 -18.49
CA GLN A 111 14.83 2.41 -18.16
C GLN A 111 14.03 2.38 -16.86
N ALA A 112 13.21 1.33 -16.64
CA ALA A 112 12.41 1.18 -15.42
C ALA A 112 13.30 0.99 -14.19
N ILE A 113 14.35 0.18 -14.28
CA ILE A 113 15.31 -0.02 -13.18
C ILE A 113 16.05 1.29 -12.89
N ASP A 114 16.57 1.98 -13.89
CA ASP A 114 17.25 3.26 -13.71
C ASP A 114 16.33 4.30 -13.04
N PHE A 115 15.07 4.36 -13.48
CA PHE A 115 14.05 5.24 -12.90
C PHE A 115 13.79 4.95 -11.41
N VAL A 116 13.48 3.69 -11.05
CA VAL A 116 13.18 3.37 -9.65
C VAL A 116 14.41 3.50 -8.75
N CYS A 117 15.61 3.18 -9.27
CA CYS A 117 16.83 3.33 -8.50
C CYS A 117 17.08 4.79 -8.14
N SER A 118 16.95 5.71 -9.09
CA SER A 118 17.09 7.14 -8.81
C SER A 118 16.03 7.70 -7.88
N LYS A 119 14.79 7.15 -7.92
CA LYS A 119 13.69 7.58 -7.05
C LYS A 119 13.85 7.10 -5.62
N ILE A 120 14.41 5.91 -5.41
CA ILE A 120 14.44 5.21 -4.12
C ILE A 120 15.89 5.05 -3.60
N GLU A 121 16.87 5.60 -4.32
CA GLU A 121 18.30 5.61 -3.93
C GLU A 121 18.86 4.18 -3.73
N LEU A 122 18.63 3.27 -4.70
CA LEU A 122 19.05 1.87 -4.61
C LEU A 122 20.41 1.57 -5.27
N GLU A 123 21.07 2.55 -5.90
CA GLU A 123 22.26 2.36 -6.70
C GLU A 123 23.38 1.62 -5.94
N SER A 124 23.60 1.97 -4.68
CA SER A 124 24.67 1.40 -3.84
C SER A 124 24.47 -0.08 -3.46
N VAL A 125 23.26 -0.61 -3.67
CA VAL A 125 22.89 -1.98 -3.26
C VAL A 125 22.39 -2.83 -4.43
N LEU A 126 22.36 -2.30 -5.66
CA LEU A 126 21.79 -2.97 -6.83
C LEU A 126 22.37 -4.38 -7.07
N ASP A 127 23.65 -4.54 -6.83
CA ASP A 127 24.36 -5.81 -7.09
C ASP A 127 24.53 -6.66 -5.81
N LYS A 128 23.88 -6.24 -4.69
CA LYS A 128 23.83 -7.02 -3.46
C LYS A 128 22.60 -7.93 -3.45
N SER A 129 22.77 -9.15 -2.92
CA SER A 129 21.64 -10.09 -2.72
C SER A 129 20.64 -9.53 -1.71
N LEU A 130 19.34 -9.68 -2.00
CA LEU A 130 18.26 -9.24 -1.12
C LEU A 130 18.39 -9.82 0.29
N GLY A 131 18.85 -11.09 0.41
CA GLY A 131 19.07 -11.75 1.70
C GLY A 131 20.08 -11.05 2.60
N LEU A 132 21.06 -10.34 2.04
CA LEU A 132 22.13 -9.65 2.77
C LEU A 132 21.80 -8.19 3.11
N LEU A 133 20.66 -7.68 2.66
CA LEU A 133 20.25 -6.30 2.92
C LEU A 133 19.67 -6.15 4.33
N SER A 134 19.85 -4.97 4.92
CA SER A 134 19.10 -4.56 6.12
C SER A 134 17.59 -4.47 5.82
N LYS A 135 16.75 -4.47 6.87
CA LYS A 135 15.29 -4.36 6.72
C LYS A 135 14.91 -3.13 5.87
N GLY A 136 15.53 -1.98 6.10
CA GLY A 136 15.25 -0.75 5.35
C GLY A 136 15.61 -0.84 3.86
N TRP A 137 16.75 -1.44 3.52
CA TRP A 137 17.12 -1.67 2.12
C TRP A 137 16.20 -2.68 1.44
N LYS A 138 15.77 -3.74 2.15
CA LYS A 138 14.77 -4.69 1.64
C LYS A 138 13.45 -3.97 1.37
N GLN A 139 12.97 -3.16 2.31
CA GLN A 139 11.72 -2.41 2.17
C GLN A 139 11.76 -1.49 0.93
N ARG A 140 12.87 -0.77 0.73
CA ARG A 140 13.06 0.05 -0.47
C ARG A 140 13.08 -0.77 -1.76
N ALA A 141 13.75 -1.91 -1.79
CA ALA A 141 13.78 -2.78 -2.97
C ALA A 141 12.37 -3.31 -3.31
N TRP A 142 11.56 -3.63 -2.31
CA TRP A 142 10.17 -4.03 -2.53
C TRP A 142 9.25 -2.85 -2.90
N LEU A 143 9.50 -1.65 -2.37
CA LEU A 143 8.82 -0.44 -2.83
C LEU A 143 9.17 -0.15 -4.30
N ALA A 144 10.45 -0.32 -4.70
CA ALA A 144 10.86 -0.21 -6.10
C ALA A 144 10.08 -1.16 -7.01
N GLN A 145 9.89 -2.41 -6.60
CA GLN A 145 9.04 -3.39 -7.30
C GLN A 145 7.59 -2.91 -7.46
N ALA A 146 7.04 -2.29 -6.44
CA ALA A 146 5.67 -1.79 -6.50
C ALA A 146 5.50 -0.64 -7.50
N ILE A 147 6.53 0.20 -7.69
CA ILE A 147 6.47 1.37 -8.59
C ILE A 147 7.15 1.17 -9.94
N ILE A 148 7.78 0.03 -10.21
CA ILE A 148 8.64 -0.19 -11.39
C ILE A 148 7.92 -0.04 -12.74
N HIS A 149 6.62 -0.21 -12.76
CA HIS A 149 5.76 -0.05 -13.95
C HIS A 149 4.98 1.27 -13.94
N ASP A 150 5.36 2.19 -13.06
CA ASP A 150 4.76 3.52 -12.88
C ASP A 150 3.22 3.49 -12.74
N PRO A 151 2.67 2.68 -11.83
CA PRO A 151 1.22 2.54 -11.69
C PRO A 151 0.59 3.82 -11.15
N PRO A 152 -0.65 4.16 -11.57
CA PRO A 152 -1.39 5.30 -11.01
C PRO A 152 -1.91 5.05 -9.59
N ILE A 153 -1.96 3.80 -9.12
CA ILE A 153 -2.47 3.42 -7.81
C ILE A 153 -1.40 2.64 -7.05
N LEU A 154 -1.10 3.08 -5.83
CA LEU A 154 -0.18 2.39 -4.92
C LEU A 154 -0.93 1.92 -3.67
N LEU A 155 -0.80 0.65 -3.38
CA LEU A 155 -1.30 0.01 -2.17
C LEU A 155 -0.07 -0.37 -1.33
N LEU A 156 0.14 0.29 -0.19
CA LEU A 156 1.31 0.13 0.65
C LEU A 156 0.88 -0.38 2.03
N ASP A 157 1.15 -1.65 2.31
CA ASP A 157 0.74 -2.30 3.54
C ASP A 157 1.88 -2.19 4.57
N GLU A 158 1.70 -1.36 5.62
CA GLU A 158 2.69 -1.06 6.67
C GLU A 158 4.08 -0.66 6.12
N PRO A 159 4.18 0.35 5.22
CA PRO A 159 5.40 0.61 4.44
C PRO A 159 6.62 1.00 5.28
N THR A 160 6.42 1.44 6.50
CA THR A 160 7.48 1.92 7.41
C THR A 160 7.68 1.01 8.63
N ASP A 161 6.96 -0.13 8.71
CA ASP A 161 7.04 -1.01 9.87
C ASP A 161 8.47 -1.53 10.10
N GLY A 162 8.92 -1.41 11.37
CA GLY A 162 10.23 -1.87 11.84
C GLY A 162 11.44 -1.19 11.19
N LEU A 163 11.27 0.01 10.64
CA LEU A 163 12.33 0.87 10.20
C LEU A 163 12.76 1.82 11.33
N ASP A 164 14.04 2.22 11.34
CA ASP A 164 14.51 3.28 12.22
C ASP A 164 13.96 4.66 11.78
N PRO A 165 14.00 5.69 12.63
CA PRO A 165 13.42 7.00 12.31
C PRO A 165 13.93 7.61 11.00
N ASN A 166 15.23 7.56 10.72
CA ASN A 166 15.80 8.12 9.49
C ASN A 166 15.29 7.39 8.24
N GLN A 167 15.15 6.05 8.33
CA GLN A 167 14.62 5.24 7.24
C GLN A 167 13.13 5.51 7.01
N LYS A 168 12.35 5.69 8.10
CA LYS A 168 10.94 6.09 8.01
C LYS A 168 10.79 7.41 7.26
N ASP A 169 11.56 8.42 7.63
CA ASP A 169 11.50 9.74 6.99
C ASP A 169 11.83 9.68 5.50
N GLN A 170 12.81 8.85 5.12
CA GLN A 170 13.14 8.63 3.71
C GLN A 170 11.99 7.98 2.94
N VAL A 171 11.35 6.94 3.48
CA VAL A 171 10.20 6.28 2.86
C VAL A 171 9.00 7.24 2.78
N ARG A 172 8.72 8.00 3.84
CA ARG A 172 7.66 9.03 3.87
C ARG A 172 7.86 10.08 2.79
N LYS A 173 9.09 10.58 2.63
CA LYS A 173 9.44 11.53 1.59
C LYS A 173 9.16 10.97 0.19
N ILE A 174 9.59 9.73 -0.08
CA ILE A 174 9.33 9.06 -1.35
C ILE A 174 7.81 8.94 -1.63
N ILE A 175 7.02 8.55 -0.61
CA ILE A 175 5.56 8.46 -0.74
C ILE A 175 4.96 9.84 -1.05
N LYS A 176 5.38 10.87 -0.32
CA LYS A 176 4.90 12.25 -0.49
C LYS A 176 5.24 12.81 -1.88
N ASP A 177 6.44 12.56 -2.39
CA ASP A 177 6.86 13.00 -3.72
C ASP A 177 6.03 12.34 -4.85
N MET A 178 5.47 11.15 -4.61
CA MET A 178 4.62 10.46 -5.57
C MET A 178 3.14 10.84 -5.47
N SER A 179 2.69 11.45 -4.38
CA SER A 179 1.27 11.69 -4.11
C SER A 179 0.60 12.64 -5.10
N SER A 180 1.35 13.59 -5.68
CA SER A 180 0.80 14.60 -6.59
C SER A 180 0.21 14.02 -7.88
N THR A 181 0.62 12.82 -8.28
CA THR A 181 0.23 12.18 -9.55
C THR A 181 -0.37 10.79 -9.38
N LYS A 182 -0.50 10.32 -8.15
CA LYS A 182 -0.95 8.94 -7.86
C LYS A 182 -2.02 8.94 -6.77
N VAL A 183 -2.79 7.87 -6.74
CA VAL A 183 -3.58 7.48 -5.57
C VAL A 183 -2.71 6.59 -4.70
N ILE A 184 -2.52 6.94 -3.44
CA ILE A 184 -1.74 6.13 -2.51
C ILE A 184 -2.60 5.77 -1.31
N LEU A 185 -2.83 4.48 -1.10
CA LEU A 185 -3.47 3.93 0.09
C LEU A 185 -2.38 3.30 0.95
N ILE A 186 -2.21 3.80 2.17
CA ILE A 186 -1.30 3.22 3.15
C ILE A 186 -2.07 2.63 4.32
N THR A 187 -1.72 1.40 4.72
CA THR A 187 -2.15 0.88 6.01
C THR A 187 -1.09 1.18 7.05
N THR A 188 -1.51 1.52 8.24
CA THR A 188 -0.65 1.60 9.41
C THR A 188 -1.47 1.50 10.68
N HIS A 189 -0.83 1.15 11.77
CA HIS A 189 -1.37 1.23 13.12
C HIS A 189 -0.78 2.41 13.91
N ILE A 190 0.10 3.21 13.28
CA ILE A 190 0.82 4.34 13.88
C ILE A 190 0.13 5.64 13.50
N LEU A 191 -0.43 6.33 14.49
CA LEU A 191 -1.18 7.58 14.30
C LEU A 191 -0.33 8.70 13.72
N ASP A 192 0.90 8.86 14.21
CA ASP A 192 1.81 9.91 13.73
C ASP A 192 2.11 9.80 12.22
N GLU A 193 2.12 8.58 11.67
CA GLU A 193 2.32 8.38 10.23
C GLU A 193 1.14 8.89 9.42
N ILE A 194 -0.08 8.68 9.93
CA ILE A 194 -1.31 9.20 9.31
C ILE A 194 -1.31 10.72 9.36
N GLU A 195 -1.02 11.31 10.51
CA GLU A 195 -1.01 12.75 10.72
C GLU A 195 0.00 13.47 9.82
N GLU A 196 1.14 12.84 9.54
CA GLU A 196 2.22 13.43 8.72
C GLU A 196 2.02 13.25 7.20
N LEU A 197 1.45 12.12 6.77
CA LEU A 197 1.44 11.74 5.36
C LEU A 197 0.09 11.90 4.68
N CYS A 198 -1.01 11.75 5.42
CA CYS A 198 -2.31 11.57 4.82
C CYS A 198 -3.16 12.83 4.86
N GLU A 199 -4.00 13.02 3.85
CA GLU A 199 -5.02 14.07 3.82
C GLU A 199 -6.39 13.56 4.25
N GLN A 200 -6.62 12.26 4.04
CA GLN A 200 -7.84 11.53 4.38
C GLN A 200 -7.48 10.27 5.14
N VAL A 201 -8.33 9.87 6.06
CA VAL A 201 -8.20 8.61 6.77
C VAL A 201 -9.52 7.84 6.77
N ILE A 202 -9.41 6.55 6.51
CA ILE A 202 -10.46 5.56 6.70
C ILE A 202 -10.08 4.75 7.93
N ILE A 203 -10.92 4.78 8.96
CA ILE A 203 -10.69 4.02 10.20
C ILE A 203 -11.54 2.75 10.14
N ILE A 204 -10.87 1.60 10.29
CA ILE A 204 -11.52 0.29 10.34
C ILE A 204 -11.37 -0.32 11.73
N SER A 205 -12.45 -0.87 12.25
CA SER A 205 -12.51 -1.62 13.53
C SER A 205 -13.43 -2.81 13.37
N ASN A 206 -13.01 -3.98 13.87
CA ASN A 206 -13.79 -5.22 13.80
C ASN A 206 -14.37 -5.52 12.40
N GLY A 207 -13.57 -5.31 11.36
CA GLY A 207 -13.95 -5.57 9.98
C GLY A 207 -14.86 -4.52 9.33
N SER A 208 -15.25 -3.45 10.04
CA SER A 208 -16.18 -2.42 9.55
C SER A 208 -15.52 -1.04 9.53
N ILE A 209 -15.87 -0.19 8.58
CA ILE A 209 -15.43 1.20 8.55
C ILE A 209 -16.23 1.96 9.60
N VAL A 210 -15.50 2.59 10.53
CA VAL A 210 -16.09 3.41 11.61
C VAL A 210 -15.93 4.91 11.37
N ALA A 211 -15.00 5.31 10.47
CA ALA A 211 -14.89 6.67 9.96
C ALA A 211 -14.25 6.68 8.57
N ASP A 212 -14.68 7.61 7.72
CA ASP A 212 -14.06 7.96 6.44
C ASP A 212 -14.15 9.48 6.29
N SER A 213 -13.03 10.18 6.48
CA SER A 213 -13.03 11.64 6.56
C SER A 213 -11.65 12.24 6.26
N LYS A 214 -11.63 13.54 5.96
CA LYS A 214 -10.39 14.31 6.00
C LYS A 214 -9.82 14.29 7.43
N ILE A 215 -8.51 14.21 7.53
CA ILE A 215 -7.81 14.19 8.82
C ILE A 215 -8.16 15.44 9.65
N SER A 216 -8.23 16.62 9.01
CA SER A 216 -8.58 17.88 9.68
C SER A 216 -9.91 17.84 10.44
N ASN A 217 -10.84 16.97 10.05
CA ASN A 217 -12.16 16.85 10.70
C ASN A 217 -12.15 15.90 11.91
N LEU A 218 -11.07 15.13 12.07
CA LEU A 218 -10.93 14.12 13.13
C LEU A 218 -9.86 14.49 14.16
N MET A 219 -9.10 15.57 13.92
CA MET A 219 -8.13 16.07 14.88
C MET A 219 -8.84 16.73 16.07
N ASP A 220 -8.32 16.47 17.27
CA ASP A 220 -8.73 17.19 18.48
C ASP A 220 -8.12 18.60 18.53
N ASP A 221 -8.45 19.37 19.58
CA ASP A 221 -7.96 20.74 19.78
C ASP A 221 -6.42 20.85 19.83
N ASN A 222 -5.73 19.76 20.07
CA ASN A 222 -4.26 19.67 20.06
C ASN A 222 -3.71 19.22 18.70
N GLY A 223 -4.55 19.06 17.67
CA GLY A 223 -4.16 18.59 16.35
C GLY A 223 -3.78 17.11 16.29
N ARG A 224 -4.36 16.26 17.15
CA ARG A 224 -4.07 14.82 17.24
C ARG A 224 -5.28 13.95 17.00
N LEU A 225 -5.06 12.81 16.35
CA LEU A 225 -6.09 11.78 16.09
C LEU A 225 -6.35 10.85 17.28
N GLY A 226 -5.41 10.79 18.24
CA GLY A 226 -5.37 9.74 19.26
C GLY A 226 -6.64 9.59 20.11
N ASN A 227 -7.33 10.68 20.44
CA ASN A 227 -8.54 10.64 21.26
C ASN A 227 -9.72 10.07 20.47
N ILE A 228 -9.94 10.59 19.27
CA ILE A 228 -11.01 10.13 18.36
C ILE A 228 -10.79 8.67 17.96
N PHE A 229 -9.56 8.31 17.61
CA PHE A 229 -9.23 6.92 17.26
C PHE A 229 -9.60 5.94 18.38
N ARG A 230 -9.24 6.25 19.65
CA ARG A 230 -9.60 5.42 20.80
C ARG A 230 -11.11 5.31 21.00
N GLN A 231 -11.85 6.41 20.86
CA GLN A 231 -13.31 6.39 20.97
C GLN A 231 -13.98 5.52 19.89
N LEU A 232 -13.45 5.54 18.66
CA LEU A 232 -14.01 4.80 17.54
C LEU A 232 -13.62 3.32 17.51
N THR A 233 -12.48 2.95 18.12
CA THR A 233 -11.96 1.58 18.06
C THR A 233 -12.09 0.78 19.34
N ASN A 234 -12.35 1.44 20.47
CA ASN A 234 -12.67 0.79 21.76
C ASN A 234 -14.14 1.08 22.07
N PRO A 235 -15.05 0.14 21.82
CA PRO A 235 -16.47 0.26 22.19
C PRO A 235 -16.71 0.21 23.68
#